data_aa4a6d1258a2a40fd930d19fc7ab412e
#
_entry.id   aa4a6d1258a2a40fd930d19fc7ab412e
#
_cell.length_a   1.000
_cell.length_b   1.000
_cell.length_c   1.000
_cell.angle_alpha   90.00
_cell.angle_beta   90.00
_cell.angle_gamma   90.00
#
_symmetry.space_group_name_H-M   'P 1'
#
loop_
_entity.id
_entity.type
_entity.pdbx_description
1 polymer ?
#
loop_
_entity_poly.entity_id
_entity_poly.type
_entity_poly.pdbx_seq_one_letter_code
_entity_poly.pdbx_strand_id
1 'polypeptide(L)'
;MDSRPSYFRVSAVLPVAIERREASGHPPPPPLVVGRSLASQAREQLATLGSRQPDQYKDALNSVLDVVETLERQVEMLHRRMVLEFRKLDLVRRSVDLGGDGMTLHEGEGFQAEDLVRVHLLLPVRNGRSLIAVDGRVEEVSDKRIDFRFDEQSPEDIDLIVAFTFEQQRKERRRELDSPSAS
;
A
#
# COMPACT_ATOMS: atom_id res chain seq x y z
N MET A 1 23.75 15.95 -4.38
CA MET A 1 22.68 15.78 -5.38
C MET A 1 22.15 14.37 -5.22
N ASP A 2 21.08 14.23 -4.42
CA ASP A 2 20.42 12.93 -4.22
C ASP A 2 19.53 12.66 -5.44
N SER A 3 20.04 11.90 -6.40
CA SER A 3 19.22 11.39 -7.50
C SER A 3 18.41 10.18 -7.02
N ARG A 4 17.39 10.44 -6.19
CA ARG A 4 16.39 9.41 -5.87
C ARG A 4 15.53 9.14 -7.11
N PRO A 5 15.14 7.90 -7.36
CA PRO A 5 14.25 7.60 -8.46
C PRO A 5 12.96 8.39 -8.29
N SER A 6 12.64 9.22 -9.29
CA SER A 6 11.35 9.92 -9.36
C SER A 6 10.28 8.87 -9.64
N TYR A 7 9.50 8.51 -8.63
CA TYR A 7 8.35 7.63 -8.82
C TYR A 7 7.24 8.36 -9.57
N PHE A 8 6.63 7.66 -10.48
CA PHE A 8 5.48 8.19 -11.20
C PHE A 8 4.28 8.28 -10.26
N ARG A 9 3.53 9.39 -10.31
CA ARG A 9 2.33 9.63 -9.49
C ARG A 9 1.08 9.44 -10.34
N VAL A 10 0.04 8.90 -9.72
CA VAL A 10 -1.28 8.71 -10.33
C VAL A 10 -2.36 9.34 -9.47
N SER A 11 -3.32 10.01 -10.13
CA SER A 11 -4.49 10.58 -9.45
C SER A 11 -5.52 9.47 -9.17
N ALA A 12 -6.00 9.40 -7.95
CA ALA A 12 -6.99 8.41 -7.53
C ALA A 12 -7.87 8.93 -6.39
N VAL A 13 -9.05 8.32 -6.23
CA VAL A 13 -9.89 8.53 -5.05
C VAL A 13 -9.79 7.30 -4.16
N LEU A 14 -9.08 7.43 -3.05
CA LEU A 14 -8.77 6.33 -2.13
C LEU A 14 -9.33 6.59 -0.73
N PRO A 15 -9.71 5.54 0.02
CA PRO A 15 -9.93 5.66 1.45
C PRO A 15 -8.59 5.88 2.16
N VAL A 16 -8.48 7.02 2.86
CA VAL A 16 -7.26 7.48 3.53
C VAL A 16 -7.60 7.90 4.95
N ALA A 17 -6.75 7.52 5.90
CA ALA A 17 -6.71 8.09 7.24
C ALA A 17 -5.28 8.57 7.53
N ILE A 18 -5.14 9.72 8.19
CA ILE A 18 -3.84 10.29 8.50
C ILE A 18 -3.81 10.64 9.99
N GLU A 19 -2.80 10.15 10.68
CA GLU A 19 -2.54 10.47 12.08
C GLU A 19 -1.20 11.19 12.25
N ARG A 20 -1.13 12.16 13.17
CA ARG A 20 0.15 12.72 13.61
C ARG A 20 0.84 11.75 14.56
N ARG A 21 2.11 11.46 14.32
CA ARG A 21 2.88 10.53 15.16
C ARG A 21 3.17 11.07 16.55
N GLU A 22 3.34 12.37 16.70
CA GLU A 22 3.62 13.02 18.00
C GLU A 22 2.38 13.14 18.89
N ALA A 23 1.17 13.20 18.31
CA ALA A 23 -0.07 13.31 19.06
C ALA A 23 -0.52 12.00 19.71
N SER A 24 -0.03 10.88 19.25
CA SER A 24 -0.40 9.58 19.79
C SER A 24 0.55 9.20 20.94
N GLY A 25 0.31 9.72 22.13
CA GLY A 25 0.90 9.19 23.39
C GLY A 25 0.53 7.71 23.65
N HIS A 26 0.02 7.02 22.67
CA HIS A 26 -0.28 5.61 22.69
C HIS A 26 0.91 4.84 22.12
N PRO A 27 1.40 3.83 22.84
CA PRO A 27 2.43 2.96 22.28
C PRO A 27 1.90 2.43 20.93
N PRO A 28 2.78 2.32 19.92
CA PRO A 28 2.38 1.68 18.69
C PRO A 28 1.78 0.31 19.04
N PRO A 29 0.68 -0.10 18.40
CA PRO A 29 0.20 -1.46 18.57
C PRO A 29 1.37 -2.40 18.31
N PRO A 30 1.47 -3.51 19.04
CA PRO A 30 2.52 -4.47 18.82
C PRO A 30 2.57 -4.76 17.32
N PRO A 31 3.76 -4.64 16.70
CA PRO A 31 3.87 -4.99 15.30
C PRO A 31 3.29 -6.39 15.15
N LEU A 32 2.38 -6.57 14.19
CA LEU A 32 2.19 -7.91 13.69
C LEU A 32 3.59 -8.32 13.28
N VAL A 33 4.17 -9.28 13.98
CA VAL A 33 5.42 -9.89 13.52
C VAL A 33 5.02 -10.71 12.30
N VAL A 34 4.80 -10.01 11.19
CA VAL A 34 4.69 -10.64 9.88
C VAL A 34 6.13 -11.00 9.54
N GLY A 35 6.56 -12.16 10.05
CA GLY A 35 7.70 -12.82 9.46
C GLY A 35 7.44 -12.95 7.97
N ARG A 36 8.48 -13.26 7.16
CA ARG A 36 8.29 -13.64 5.75
C ARG A 36 7.07 -14.52 5.63
N SER A 37 6.18 -14.22 4.68
CA SER A 37 4.97 -15.02 4.41
C SER A 37 5.29 -16.50 4.46
N LEU A 38 4.53 -17.27 5.23
CA LEU A 38 4.69 -18.72 5.34
C LEU A 38 4.56 -19.39 3.97
N ALA A 39 3.67 -18.84 3.12
CA ALA A 39 3.53 -19.29 1.74
C ALA A 39 4.80 -19.06 0.93
N SER A 40 5.45 -17.91 1.07
CA SER A 40 6.72 -17.60 0.39
C SER A 40 7.86 -18.50 0.87
N GLN A 41 7.98 -18.73 2.18
CA GLN A 41 8.96 -19.65 2.75
C GLN A 41 8.76 -21.09 2.26
N ALA A 42 7.50 -21.54 2.22
CA ALA A 42 7.18 -22.87 1.72
C ALA A 42 7.50 -23.00 0.22
N ARG A 43 7.25 -21.97 -0.61
CA ARG A 43 7.65 -21.98 -2.03
C ARG A 43 9.15 -22.06 -2.22
N GLU A 44 9.93 -21.32 -1.43
CA GLU A 44 11.41 -21.41 -1.46
C GLU A 44 11.88 -22.83 -1.09
N GLN A 45 11.31 -23.42 -0.05
CA GLN A 45 11.65 -24.79 0.34
C GLN A 45 11.28 -25.81 -0.71
N LEU A 46 10.12 -25.67 -1.36
CA LEU A 46 9.70 -26.53 -2.45
C LEU A 46 10.60 -26.41 -3.68
N ALA A 47 11.03 -25.19 -4.01
CA ALA A 47 11.97 -24.97 -5.11
C ALA A 47 13.32 -25.64 -4.84
N THR A 48 13.76 -25.72 -3.58
CA THR A 48 15.01 -26.39 -3.20
C THR A 48 14.90 -27.93 -3.18
N LEU A 49 13.71 -28.47 -2.92
CA LEU A 49 13.48 -29.94 -2.90
C LEU A 49 13.52 -30.58 -4.31
N GLY A 50 13.61 -29.76 -5.35
CA GLY A 50 13.92 -30.17 -6.72
C GLY A 50 12.90 -31.10 -7.38
N SER A 51 13.15 -31.42 -8.62
CA SER A 51 12.33 -32.05 -9.65
C SER A 51 11.91 -33.52 -9.42
N ARG A 52 11.87 -34.00 -8.21
CA ARG A 52 11.54 -35.40 -7.91
C ARG A 52 10.04 -35.69 -7.73
N GLN A 53 9.19 -34.64 -7.70
CA GLN A 53 7.75 -34.83 -7.51
C GLN A 53 7.00 -34.72 -8.85
N PRO A 54 5.97 -35.56 -9.06
CA PRO A 54 5.09 -35.44 -10.22
C PRO A 54 4.45 -34.06 -10.29
N ASP A 55 4.27 -33.50 -11.49
CA ASP A 55 3.76 -32.13 -11.70
C ASP A 55 2.37 -31.91 -11.08
N GLN A 56 1.53 -32.94 -11.04
CA GLN A 56 0.21 -32.88 -10.41
C GLN A 56 0.26 -32.51 -8.92
N TYR A 57 1.27 -32.95 -8.17
CA TYR A 57 1.44 -32.57 -6.78
C TYR A 57 1.95 -31.15 -6.61
N LYS A 58 2.76 -30.67 -7.55
CA LYS A 58 3.23 -29.29 -7.55
C LYS A 58 2.08 -28.32 -7.75
N ASP A 59 1.16 -28.60 -8.67
CA ASP A 59 -0.01 -27.76 -8.95
C ASP A 59 -0.96 -27.70 -7.76
N ALA A 60 -1.26 -28.86 -7.16
CA ALA A 60 -2.10 -28.92 -5.96
C ALA A 60 -1.46 -28.14 -4.79
N LEU A 61 -0.15 -28.28 -4.60
CA LEU A 61 0.57 -27.61 -3.53
C LEU A 61 0.64 -26.09 -3.77
N ASN A 62 0.89 -25.65 -4.99
CA ASN A 62 0.84 -24.23 -5.35
C ASN A 62 -0.54 -23.63 -5.08
N SER A 63 -1.61 -24.37 -5.40
CA SER A 63 -2.98 -23.94 -5.11
C SER A 63 -3.23 -23.78 -3.61
N VAL A 64 -2.71 -24.68 -2.78
CA VAL A 64 -2.78 -24.56 -1.32
C VAL A 64 -2.01 -23.35 -0.82
N LEU A 65 -0.80 -23.12 -1.34
CA LEU A 65 0.03 -21.97 -0.98
C LEU A 65 -0.63 -20.64 -1.37
N ASP A 66 -1.35 -20.59 -2.50
CA ASP A 66 -2.12 -19.41 -2.90
C ASP A 66 -3.26 -19.11 -1.92
N VAL A 67 -3.91 -20.15 -1.39
CA VAL A 67 -4.93 -20.00 -0.34
C VAL A 67 -4.31 -19.49 0.95
N VAL A 68 -3.18 -20.06 1.39
CA VAL A 68 -2.46 -19.61 2.59
C VAL A 68 -2.06 -18.15 2.45
N GLU A 69 -1.48 -17.74 1.34
CA GLU A 69 -1.10 -16.35 1.08
C GLU A 69 -2.30 -15.40 1.13
N THR A 70 -3.45 -15.86 0.61
CA THR A 70 -4.70 -15.08 0.67
C THR A 70 -5.17 -14.91 2.11
N LEU A 71 -5.11 -15.98 2.92
CA LEU A 71 -5.47 -15.93 4.34
C LEU A 71 -4.53 -15.03 5.15
N GLU A 72 -3.22 -15.11 4.90
CA GLU A 72 -2.24 -14.23 5.54
C GLU A 72 -2.57 -12.76 5.29
N ARG A 73 -2.87 -12.39 4.04
CA ARG A 73 -3.28 -11.01 3.69
C ARG A 73 -4.59 -10.60 4.38
N GLN A 74 -5.55 -11.50 4.49
CA GLN A 74 -6.81 -11.20 5.18
C GLN A 74 -6.58 -10.97 6.67
N VAL A 75 -5.76 -11.79 7.32
CA VAL A 75 -5.40 -11.62 8.73
C VAL A 75 -4.69 -10.29 8.95
N GLU A 76 -3.73 -9.95 8.09
CA GLU A 76 -3.04 -8.67 8.16
C GLU A 76 -3.99 -7.48 7.98
N MET A 77 -4.87 -7.55 7.00
CA MET A 77 -5.87 -6.51 6.78
C MET A 77 -6.80 -6.33 8.00
N LEU A 78 -7.26 -7.44 8.60
CA LEU A 78 -8.08 -7.39 9.80
C LEU A 78 -7.31 -6.76 10.97
N HIS A 79 -6.06 -7.12 11.16
CA HIS A 79 -5.23 -6.54 12.20
C HIS A 79 -5.05 -5.03 12.00
N ARG A 80 -4.68 -4.59 10.79
CA ARG A 80 -4.55 -3.17 10.46
C ARG A 80 -5.88 -2.41 10.67
N ARG A 81 -7.00 -3.05 10.38
CA ARG A 81 -8.32 -2.49 10.65
C ARG A 81 -8.61 -2.33 12.15
N MET A 82 -8.30 -3.35 12.95
CA MET A 82 -8.39 -3.26 14.41
C MET A 82 -7.54 -2.12 14.97
N VAL A 83 -6.34 -1.89 14.41
CA VAL A 83 -5.49 -0.75 14.78
C VAL A 83 -6.19 0.58 14.52
N LEU A 84 -6.82 0.74 13.37
CA LEU A 84 -7.56 1.96 13.03
C LEU A 84 -8.73 2.17 14.01
N GLU A 85 -9.52 1.14 14.28
CA GLU A 85 -10.63 1.20 15.23
C GLU A 85 -10.14 1.55 16.63
N PHE A 86 -9.06 0.93 17.10
CA PHE A 86 -8.45 1.25 18.40
C PHE A 86 -7.99 2.71 18.49
N ARG A 87 -7.44 3.26 17.40
CA ARG A 87 -6.98 4.64 17.31
C ARG A 87 -8.11 5.63 16.95
N LYS A 88 -9.34 5.15 16.75
CA LYS A 88 -10.49 5.95 16.32
C LYS A 88 -10.22 6.74 15.03
N LEU A 89 -9.55 6.12 14.09
CA LEU A 89 -9.23 6.68 12.78
C LEU A 89 -10.23 6.17 11.74
N ASP A 90 -10.89 7.11 11.07
CA ASP A 90 -11.81 6.79 9.99
C ASP A 90 -11.14 6.89 8.62
N LEU A 91 -11.30 5.85 7.80
CA LEU A 91 -10.89 5.86 6.41
C LEU A 91 -11.91 6.64 5.57
N VAL A 92 -11.55 7.86 5.20
CA VAL A 92 -12.39 8.75 4.38
C VAL A 92 -11.90 8.71 2.94
N ARG A 93 -12.81 8.65 1.97
CA ARG A 93 -12.47 8.73 0.55
C ARG A 93 -11.97 10.13 0.20
N ARG A 94 -10.76 10.23 -0.27
CA ARG A 94 -10.10 11.49 -0.61
C ARG A 94 -9.44 11.41 -1.99
N SER A 95 -9.41 12.56 -2.68
CA SER A 95 -8.66 12.71 -3.92
C SER A 95 -7.17 12.84 -3.60
N VAL A 96 -6.34 11.99 -4.18
CA VAL A 96 -4.91 11.94 -3.93
C VAL A 96 -4.13 11.73 -5.22
N ASP A 97 -2.91 12.25 -5.28
CA ASP A 97 -1.89 11.84 -6.25
C ASP A 97 -0.88 10.97 -5.51
N LEU A 98 -0.82 9.69 -5.84
CA LEU A 98 -0.03 8.68 -5.13
C LEU A 98 1.14 8.20 -5.97
N GLY A 99 2.32 8.17 -5.38
CA GLY A 99 3.56 7.59 -5.92
C GLY A 99 4.31 6.77 -4.88
N GLY A 100 5.35 6.08 -5.28
CA GLY A 100 6.18 5.29 -4.35
C GLY A 100 6.99 6.13 -3.36
N ASP A 101 7.18 7.42 -3.64
CA ASP A 101 7.94 8.36 -2.82
C ASP A 101 7.08 9.24 -1.91
N GLY A 102 5.77 9.28 -2.14
CA GLY A 102 4.88 10.16 -1.41
C GLY A 102 3.48 10.25 -1.97
N MET A 103 2.69 11.13 -1.37
CA MET A 103 1.31 11.38 -1.73
C MET A 103 0.99 12.87 -1.64
N THR A 104 0.19 13.36 -2.56
CA THR A 104 -0.47 14.67 -2.45
C THR A 104 -1.93 14.46 -2.09
N LEU A 105 -2.41 15.13 -1.06
CA LEU A 105 -3.81 15.21 -0.69
C LEU A 105 -4.41 16.51 -1.22
N HIS A 106 -5.49 16.42 -2.00
CA HIS A 106 -6.07 17.61 -2.64
C HIS A 106 -7.03 18.41 -1.75
N GLU A 107 -7.57 17.84 -0.70
CA GLU A 107 -8.48 18.52 0.22
C GLU A 107 -8.10 18.16 1.66
N GLY A 108 -7.05 18.80 2.18
CA GLY A 108 -6.54 18.56 3.52
C GLY A 108 -6.47 19.82 4.36
N GLU A 109 -6.69 19.68 5.67
CA GLU A 109 -6.59 20.75 6.64
C GLU A 109 -5.87 20.26 7.90
N GLY A 110 -5.31 21.21 8.65
CA GLY A 110 -4.84 20.95 10.01
C GLY A 110 -3.42 20.42 10.12
N PHE A 111 -2.65 20.31 9.02
CA PHE A 111 -1.25 19.90 9.04
C PHE A 111 -0.33 21.11 8.85
N GLN A 112 0.91 20.97 9.32
CA GLN A 112 2.00 21.94 9.14
C GLN A 112 3.18 21.23 8.46
N ALA A 113 4.02 22.01 7.77
CA ALA A 113 5.27 21.48 7.23
C ALA A 113 6.11 20.84 8.36
N GLU A 114 6.79 19.75 8.05
CA GLU A 114 7.59 18.93 8.97
C GLU A 114 6.78 18.09 9.99
N ASP A 115 5.44 18.16 10.02
CA ASP A 115 4.63 17.24 10.84
C ASP A 115 4.97 15.78 10.48
N LEU A 116 5.33 14.99 11.49
CA LEU A 116 5.51 13.55 11.32
C LEU A 116 4.14 12.87 11.33
N VAL A 117 3.86 12.10 10.30
CA VAL A 117 2.55 11.49 10.08
C VAL A 117 2.67 9.99 9.79
N ARG A 118 1.57 9.28 10.01
CA ARG A 118 1.32 7.95 9.47
C ARG A 118 0.10 8.01 8.60
N VAL A 119 0.28 7.61 7.34
CA VAL A 119 -0.79 7.58 6.33
C VAL A 119 -1.26 6.14 6.17
N HIS A 120 -2.55 5.92 6.41
CA HIS A 120 -3.20 4.64 6.17
C HIS A 120 -3.96 4.72 4.85
N LEU A 121 -3.67 3.80 3.94
CA LEU A 121 -4.25 3.74 2.60
C LEU A 121 -4.92 2.39 2.36
N LEU A 122 -6.17 2.38 1.91
CA LEU A 122 -6.84 1.17 1.46
C LEU A 122 -6.72 1.07 -0.06
N LEU A 123 -5.75 0.31 -0.54
CA LEU A 123 -5.48 0.11 -1.96
C LEU A 123 -6.27 -1.06 -2.54
N PRO A 124 -6.88 -0.91 -3.73
CA PRO A 124 -7.36 -2.03 -4.50
C PRO A 124 -6.16 -2.83 -5.03
N VAL A 125 -6.16 -4.12 -4.80
CA VAL A 125 -5.16 -5.06 -5.29
C VAL A 125 -5.83 -6.15 -6.12
N ARG A 126 -5.06 -6.93 -6.89
CA ARG A 126 -5.57 -7.92 -7.83
C ARG A 126 -6.64 -8.86 -7.22
N ASN A 127 -6.48 -9.24 -5.96
CA ASN A 127 -7.36 -10.19 -5.26
C ASN A 127 -8.12 -9.54 -4.10
N GLY A 128 -8.53 -8.26 -4.22
CA GLY A 128 -9.30 -7.59 -3.18
C GLY A 128 -8.81 -6.20 -2.82
N ARG A 129 -8.55 -5.96 -1.55
CA ARG A 129 -8.03 -4.69 -1.02
C ARG A 129 -6.95 -4.97 -0.01
N SER A 130 -5.94 -4.09 0.04
CA SER A 130 -4.90 -4.12 1.06
C SER A 130 -4.89 -2.80 1.82
N LEU A 131 -4.86 -2.87 3.14
CA LEU A 131 -4.69 -1.70 4.00
C LEU A 131 -3.21 -1.60 4.34
N ILE A 132 -2.56 -0.56 3.87
CA ILE A 132 -1.16 -0.26 4.15
C ILE A 132 -1.04 0.91 5.12
N ALA A 133 0.06 0.98 5.84
CA ALA A 133 0.37 2.07 6.76
C ALA A 133 1.80 2.56 6.51
N VAL A 134 1.91 3.81 6.09
CA VAL A 134 3.15 4.41 5.62
C VAL A 134 3.52 5.57 6.51
N ASP A 135 4.72 5.54 7.09
CA ASP A 135 5.26 6.67 7.85
C ASP A 135 5.86 7.70 6.90
N GLY A 136 5.76 8.97 7.29
CA GLY A 136 6.30 10.05 6.49
C GLY A 136 6.20 11.39 7.20
N ARG A 137 6.48 12.44 6.45
CA ARG A 137 6.37 13.83 6.90
C ARG A 137 5.60 14.67 5.91
N VAL A 138 5.03 15.75 6.40
CA VAL A 138 4.46 16.80 5.56
C VAL A 138 5.60 17.61 4.97
N GLU A 139 5.71 17.63 3.65
CA GLU A 139 6.75 18.38 2.95
C GLU A 139 6.31 19.82 2.67
N GLU A 140 5.06 19.98 2.19
CA GLU A 140 4.50 21.28 1.85
C GLU A 140 3.00 21.33 2.15
N VAL A 141 2.53 22.51 2.57
CA VAL A 141 1.11 22.81 2.75
C VAL A 141 0.80 24.09 1.98
N SER A 142 -0.09 24.02 1.00
CA SER A 142 -0.54 25.16 0.23
C SER A 142 -2.06 25.11 0.05
N ASP A 143 -2.78 26.16 0.47
CA ASP A 143 -4.24 26.24 0.47
C ASP A 143 -4.89 24.99 1.07
N LYS A 144 -5.43 24.12 0.20
CA LYS A 144 -6.04 22.84 0.57
C LYS A 144 -5.22 21.63 0.15
N ARG A 145 -4.04 21.86 -0.40
CA ARG A 145 -3.16 20.81 -0.87
C ARG A 145 -2.08 20.53 0.17
N ILE A 146 -1.87 19.25 0.47
CA ILE A 146 -0.84 18.80 1.40
C ILE A 146 0.00 17.74 0.71
N ASP A 147 1.30 18.00 0.61
CA ASP A 147 2.27 17.07 0.07
C ASP A 147 2.96 16.30 1.19
N PHE A 148 2.85 14.97 1.14
CA PHE A 148 3.46 14.04 2.07
C PHE A 148 4.62 13.34 1.38
N ARG A 149 5.74 13.30 2.04
CA ARG A 149 6.88 12.48 1.66
C ARG A 149 6.93 11.25 2.55
N PHE A 150 7.03 10.10 1.94
CA PHE A 150 7.17 8.85 2.67
C PHE A 150 8.61 8.66 3.14
N ASP A 151 8.78 8.22 4.40
CA ASP A 151 10.07 7.81 4.93
C ASP A 151 10.45 6.42 4.37
N GLU A 152 11.59 5.88 4.80
CA GLU A 152 12.02 4.54 4.39
C GLU A 152 10.99 3.49 4.82
N GLN A 153 10.39 2.81 3.85
CA GLN A 153 9.24 1.95 4.01
C GLN A 153 9.63 0.47 4.00
N SER A 154 8.70 -0.36 4.50
CA SER A 154 8.73 -1.79 4.19
C SER A 154 8.71 -1.98 2.66
N PRO A 155 9.63 -2.75 2.09
CA PRO A 155 9.64 -3.02 0.64
C PRO A 155 8.30 -3.53 0.11
N GLU A 156 7.58 -4.31 0.92
CA GLU A 156 6.28 -4.90 0.58
C GLU A 156 5.18 -3.83 0.42
N ASP A 157 5.14 -2.82 1.29
CA ASP A 157 4.16 -1.73 1.20
C ASP A 157 4.47 -0.82 -0.01
N ILE A 158 5.76 -0.57 -0.30
CA ILE A 158 6.16 0.16 -1.51
C ILE A 158 5.76 -0.62 -2.77
N ASP A 159 6.01 -1.92 -2.83
CA ASP A 159 5.66 -2.76 -3.97
C ASP A 159 4.15 -2.73 -4.24
N LEU A 160 3.32 -2.70 -3.21
CA LEU A 160 1.87 -2.56 -3.35
C LEU A 160 1.47 -1.19 -3.94
N ILE A 161 2.12 -0.09 -3.49
CA ILE A 161 1.89 1.25 -4.04
C ILE A 161 2.32 1.29 -5.51
N VAL A 162 3.51 0.80 -5.82
CA VAL A 162 4.06 0.78 -7.18
C VAL A 162 3.19 -0.08 -8.11
N ALA A 163 2.77 -1.27 -7.68
CA ALA A 163 1.87 -2.12 -8.45
C ALA A 163 0.54 -1.42 -8.73
N PHE A 164 -0.03 -0.74 -7.73
CA PHE A 164 -1.26 0.05 -7.89
C PHE A 164 -1.07 1.18 -8.91
N THR A 165 0.02 1.97 -8.80
CA THR A 165 0.29 3.09 -9.72
C THR A 165 0.42 2.61 -11.17
N PHE A 166 1.14 1.51 -11.42
CA PHE A 166 1.24 0.91 -12.75
C PHE A 166 -0.10 0.42 -13.29
N GLU A 167 -0.94 -0.16 -12.45
CA GLU A 167 -2.26 -0.62 -12.87
C GLU A 167 -3.17 0.55 -13.26
N GLN A 168 -3.15 1.65 -12.52
CA GLN A 168 -3.91 2.86 -12.86
C GLN A 168 -3.43 3.47 -14.17
N GLN A 169 -2.12 3.60 -14.39
CA GLN A 169 -1.57 4.08 -15.66
C GLN A 169 -2.02 3.23 -16.85
N ARG A 170 -2.03 1.91 -16.70
CA ARG A 170 -2.53 1.03 -17.76
C ARG A 170 -4.01 1.27 -18.07
N LYS A 171 -4.82 1.53 -17.04
CA LYS A 171 -6.24 1.84 -17.20
C LYS A 171 -6.43 3.20 -17.91
N GLU A 172 -5.67 4.22 -17.55
CA GLU A 172 -5.70 5.54 -18.17
C GLU A 172 -5.32 5.47 -19.65
N ARG A 173 -4.19 4.84 -19.98
CA ARG A 173 -3.75 4.66 -21.38
C ARG A 173 -4.78 3.90 -22.22
N ARG A 174 -5.44 2.88 -21.67
CA ARG A 174 -6.52 2.19 -22.39
C ARG A 174 -7.70 3.10 -22.66
N ARG A 175 -8.12 3.92 -21.70
CA ARG A 175 -9.21 4.89 -21.88
C ARG A 175 -8.88 5.94 -22.93
N GLU A 176 -7.65 6.42 -22.96
CA GLU A 176 -7.18 7.36 -23.99
C GLU A 176 -7.23 6.74 -25.39
N LEU A 177 -6.83 5.47 -25.53
CA LEU A 177 -6.86 4.75 -26.81
C LEU A 177 -8.29 4.39 -27.25
N ASP A 178 -9.18 4.10 -26.31
CA ASP A 178 -10.58 3.74 -26.57
C ASP A 178 -11.48 4.98 -26.78
N SER A 179 -10.97 6.19 -26.48
CA SER A 179 -11.68 7.45 -26.74
C SER A 179 -11.52 7.80 -28.22
N PRO A 180 -12.59 7.73 -29.06
CA PRO A 180 -12.49 8.11 -30.44
C PRO A 180 -12.10 9.59 -30.51
N SER A 181 -11.04 9.88 -31.26
CA SER A 181 -10.61 11.24 -31.58
C SER A 181 -11.81 11.99 -32.15
N ALA A 182 -12.40 12.87 -31.34
CA ALA A 182 -13.40 13.80 -31.83
C ALA A 182 -12.67 14.78 -32.75
N SER A 183 -12.75 14.52 -34.05
CA SER A 183 -12.36 15.46 -35.12
C SER A 183 -13.53 16.30 -35.50
#